data_bc81e46260dba604a1a4eb36c50bbf20
#
_entry.id   bc81e46260dba604a1a4eb36c50bbf20
#
_cell.length_a   1.000
_cell.length_b   1.000
_cell.length_c   1.000
_cell.angle_alpha   90.00
_cell.angle_beta   90.00
_cell.angle_gamma   90.00
#
_symmetry.space_group_name_H-M   'P 1'
#
loop_
_entity.id
_entity.type
_entity.pdbx_description
1 polymer ?
#
loop_
_entity_poly.entity_id
_entity_poly.type
_entity_poly.pdbx_seq_one_letter_code
_entity_poly.pdbx_strand_id
1 'polypeptide(L)' 'MNRIKKVLEEKGIKQTWLAEQLGKSYNMVNGYVQNRQQPRIEVLYEIAEILGVSVKELLIDNETKKNKK' A
#
# COMPACT_ATOMS: atom_id res chain seq x y z
N MET A 1 8.35 4.65 -2.10
CA MET A 1 7.71 3.44 -2.64
C MET A 1 7.00 2.68 -1.56
N ASN A 2 6.09 1.82 -1.94
CA ASN A 2 5.30 1.10 -0.95
C ASN A 2 5.19 -0.37 -1.29
N ARG A 3 4.69 -1.15 -0.34
CA ARG A 3 4.54 -2.58 -0.49
C ARG A 3 3.07 -3.00 -0.49
N ILE A 4 2.19 -2.11 -0.91
CA ILE A 4 0.76 -2.41 -0.89
C ILE A 4 0.44 -3.65 -1.71
N LYS A 5 1.05 -3.76 -2.89
CA LYS A 5 0.80 -4.91 -3.76
C LYS A 5 1.12 -6.20 -3.04
N LYS A 6 2.26 -6.25 -2.36
CA LYS A 6 2.66 -7.46 -1.67
C LYS A 6 1.69 -7.83 -0.56
N VAL A 7 1.25 -6.83 0.20
CA VAL A 7 0.32 -7.08 1.30
C VAL A 7 -1.03 -7.56 0.75
N LEU A 8 -1.49 -6.98 -0.36
CA LEU A 8 -2.74 -7.42 -0.95
C LEU A 8 -2.63 -8.88 -1.41
N GLU A 9 -1.49 -9.21 -2.02
CA GLU A 9 -1.29 -10.58 -2.50
C GLU A 9 -1.23 -11.56 -1.33
N GLU A 10 -0.53 -11.18 -0.28
CA GLU A 10 -0.41 -12.06 0.88
C GLU A 10 -1.76 -12.32 1.54
N LYS A 11 -2.63 -11.33 1.52
CA LYS A 11 -3.93 -11.46 2.15
C LYS A 11 -5.02 -11.92 1.21
N GLY A 12 -4.70 -12.03 -0.07
CA GLY A 12 -5.71 -12.43 -1.06
C GLY A 12 -6.78 -11.39 -1.28
N ILE A 13 -6.42 -10.11 -1.17
CA ILE A 13 -7.37 -9.02 -1.30
C ILE A 13 -7.23 -8.37 -2.66
N LYS A 14 -8.37 -8.09 -3.31
CA LYS A 14 -8.36 -7.48 -4.63
C LYS A 14 -8.29 -5.97 -4.54
N GLN A 15 -7.66 -5.36 -5.54
CA GLN A 15 -7.56 -3.91 -5.59
C GLN A 15 -8.93 -3.26 -5.70
N THR A 16 -9.87 -3.91 -6.39
CA THR A 16 -11.21 -3.35 -6.53
C THR A 16 -11.86 -3.20 -5.16
N TRP A 17 -11.69 -4.20 -4.32
CA TRP A 17 -12.26 -4.15 -2.98
C TRP A 17 -11.61 -3.02 -2.17
N LEU A 18 -10.31 -2.88 -2.28
CA LEU A 18 -9.61 -1.82 -1.56
C LEU A 18 -10.09 -0.46 -2.04
N ALA A 19 -10.26 -0.29 -3.35
CA ALA A 19 -10.72 0.97 -3.90
C ALA A 19 -12.10 1.32 -3.35
N GLU A 20 -12.98 0.33 -3.25
CA GLU A 20 -14.31 0.56 -2.71
C GLU A 20 -14.22 1.01 -1.26
N GLN A 21 -13.37 0.38 -0.47
CA GLN A 21 -13.25 0.73 0.93
C GLN A 21 -12.68 2.14 1.12
N LEU A 22 -11.81 2.55 0.22
CA LEU A 22 -11.21 3.87 0.29
C LEU A 22 -12.09 4.95 -0.32
N GLY A 23 -13.10 4.57 -1.09
CA GLY A 23 -13.92 5.54 -1.79
C GLY A 23 -13.16 6.23 -2.91
N LYS A 24 -12.20 5.53 -3.51
CA LYS A 24 -11.40 6.09 -4.59
C LYS A 24 -11.54 5.22 -5.81
N SER A 25 -11.16 5.78 -6.98
CA SER A 25 -11.28 5.03 -8.21
C SER A 25 -10.27 3.89 -8.25
N TYR A 26 -10.59 2.87 -9.02
CA TYR A 26 -9.68 1.76 -9.21
C TYR A 26 -8.36 2.25 -9.80
N ASN A 27 -8.43 3.18 -10.76
CA ASN A 27 -7.22 3.67 -11.39
C ASN A 27 -6.29 4.35 -10.41
N MET A 28 -6.85 5.10 -9.47
CA MET A 28 -6.02 5.75 -8.48
C MET A 28 -5.36 4.73 -7.56
N VAL A 29 -6.12 3.75 -7.10
CA VAL A 29 -5.58 2.73 -6.21
C VAL A 29 -4.55 1.89 -6.97
N ASN A 30 -4.80 1.60 -8.23
CA ASN A 30 -3.85 0.85 -9.03
C ASN A 30 -2.53 1.62 -9.16
N GLY A 31 -2.61 2.95 -9.27
CA GLY A 31 -1.41 3.76 -9.30
C GLY A 31 -0.58 3.60 -8.02
N TYR A 32 -1.26 3.54 -6.87
CA TYR A 32 -0.57 3.34 -5.61
C TYR A 32 0.07 1.94 -5.59
N VAL A 33 -0.70 0.94 -5.98
CA VAL A 33 -0.25 -0.46 -5.91
C VAL A 33 0.94 -0.69 -6.84
N GLN A 34 0.94 -0.06 -8.00
CA GLN A 34 2.02 -0.24 -8.96
C GLN A 34 3.18 0.73 -8.72
N ASN A 35 3.10 1.53 -7.67
CA ASN A 35 4.13 2.49 -7.31
C ASN A 35 4.36 3.57 -8.36
N ARG A 36 3.33 3.85 -9.18
CA ARG A 36 3.41 4.96 -10.11
C ARG A 36 3.16 6.26 -9.38
N GLN A 37 2.45 6.18 -8.26
CA GLN A 37 2.08 7.34 -7.50
C GLN A 37 1.98 6.91 -6.05
N GLN A 38 2.45 7.72 -5.12
CA GLN A 38 2.42 7.34 -3.71
C GLN A 38 1.23 7.99 -3.03
N PRO A 39 0.55 7.25 -2.15
CA PRO A 39 -0.57 7.83 -1.41
C PRO A 39 -0.03 8.82 -0.38
N ARG A 40 -0.86 9.83 -0.05
CA ARG A 40 -0.51 10.73 1.02
C ARG A 40 -0.53 9.95 2.31
N ILE A 41 0.12 10.48 3.31
CA ILE A 41 0.25 9.77 4.58
C ILE A 41 -1.13 9.44 5.17
N GLU A 42 -2.11 10.33 5.04
CA GLU A 42 -3.44 10.07 5.57
C GLU A 42 -4.08 8.87 4.88
N VAL A 43 -3.89 8.77 3.57
CA VAL A 43 -4.46 7.68 2.81
C VAL A 43 -3.71 6.39 3.14
N LEU A 44 -2.40 6.49 3.35
CA LEU A 44 -1.62 5.32 3.70
C LEU A 44 -2.09 4.74 5.04
N TYR A 45 -2.40 5.60 6.01
CA TYR A 45 -2.93 5.13 7.28
C TYR A 45 -4.30 4.49 7.10
N GLU A 46 -5.14 5.02 6.20
CA GLU A 46 -6.43 4.42 5.93
C GLU A 46 -6.24 3.03 5.33
N ILE A 47 -5.32 2.89 4.39
CA ILE A 47 -5.06 1.60 3.76
C ILE A 47 -4.61 0.61 4.81
N ALA A 48 -3.71 1.03 5.70
CA ALA A 48 -3.21 0.15 6.74
C ALA A 48 -4.35 -0.34 7.62
N GLU A 49 -5.25 0.57 7.99
CA GLU A 49 -6.35 0.21 8.84
C GLU A 49 -7.29 -0.77 8.13
N ILE A 50 -7.60 -0.51 6.87
CA ILE A 50 -8.48 -1.38 6.09
C ILE A 50 -7.87 -2.77 5.95
N LEU A 51 -6.56 -2.84 5.74
CA LEU A 51 -5.91 -4.12 5.54
C LEU A 51 -5.53 -4.81 6.86
N GLY A 52 -5.68 -4.11 7.97
CA GLY A 52 -5.37 -4.70 9.26
C GLY A 52 -3.88 -4.87 9.50
N VAL A 53 -3.08 -3.95 8.98
CA VAL A 53 -1.63 -4.00 9.17
C VAL A 53 -1.16 -2.65 9.66
N SER A 54 0.08 -2.57 10.12
CA SER A 54 0.62 -1.29 10.53
C SER A 54 1.12 -0.56 9.29
N VAL A 55 1.19 0.75 9.37
CA VAL A 55 1.69 1.54 8.25
C VAL A 55 3.10 1.11 7.89
N LYS A 56 3.87 0.73 8.89
CA LYS A 56 5.22 0.28 8.66
C LYS A 56 5.29 -0.87 7.68
N GLU A 57 4.30 -1.75 7.72
CA GLU A 57 4.29 -2.91 6.83
C GLU A 57 4.03 -2.54 5.39
N LEU A 58 3.52 -1.33 5.16
CA LEU A 58 3.23 -0.89 3.80
C LEU A 58 4.40 -0.12 3.19
N LEU A 59 5.45 0.10 3.95
CA LEU A 59 6.59 0.87 3.47
C LEU A 59 7.77 -0.03 3.15
N ILE A 60 8.52 0.36 2.14
CA ILE A 60 9.71 -0.38 1.81
C ILE A 60 10.84 0.13 2.67
N ASP A 61 11.50 -0.77 3.32
CA ASP A 61 12.60 -0.42 4.18
C ASP A 61 13.89 -0.43 3.37
N ASN A 62 14.20 0.68 2.79
CA ASN A 62 15.40 0.77 1.98
C ASN A 62 16.66 0.86 2.79
N GLU A 63 16.54 1.24 4.04
CA GLU A 63 17.70 1.29 4.86
C GLU A 63 18.30 -0.04 5.01
N THR A 64 17.47 -1.04 5.06
CA THR A 64 17.96 -2.37 5.21
C THR A 64 18.92 -2.70 4.14
N LYS A 65 18.66 -2.25 2.94
CA LYS A 65 19.54 -2.53 1.93
C LYS A 65 20.75 -1.73 2.03
N LYS A 66 20.66 -0.53 2.38
CA LYS A 66 21.80 0.24 2.46
C LYS A 66 22.63 -0.16 3.52
N ASN A 67 22.10 -0.64 4.52
CA ASN A 67 22.88 -1.03 5.62
C ASN A 67 23.84 -2.03 5.31
N LYS A 68 23.73 -2.47 4.21
CA LYS A 68 24.61 -3.40 3.90
C LYS A 68 25.79 -2.76 3.72
N LYS A 69 25.77 -1.64 3.72
CA LYS A 69 26.81 -0.99 3.52
C LYS A 69 27.64 -0.93 4.51
#